data_518e73a11a422ec3f51eb59ff9fc78aa
#
_entry.id   518e73a11a422ec3f51eb59ff9fc78aa
#
_cell.length_a   1.000
_cell.length_b   1.000
_cell.length_c   1.000
_cell.angle_alpha   90.00
_cell.angle_beta   90.00
_cell.angle_gamma   90.00
#
_symmetry.space_group_name_H-M   'P 1'
#
loop_
_entity.id
_entity.type
_entity.pdbx_description
1 polymer ?
#
loop_
_entity_poly.entity_id
_entity_poly.type
_entity_poly.pdbx_seq_one_letter_code
_entity_poly.pdbx_strand_id
1 'polypeptide(L)'
;FSIVDTFGSMRRRDLERIVSLADHNLAPDIRLGLHLHENMALSFCLAQEFLDKPLLRDKTVDGSLNGMGRTPGNLPIELVADYCNENLSTHYDLDEIMDAIQDHIAPIKGESAWGYSPAYFLSARFNLHRNYAEHYLHKGDLTNRDINHLLAAIDPGKKTAFDAAYADKLYTEYKNRRIDDEPALTALHTAFAGKRVLVLAPG
;
A
#
# COMPACT_ATOMS: atom_id res chain seq x y z
N PHE A 1 -5.78 -12.33 -19.96
CA PHE A 1 -5.88 -10.93 -19.56
C PHE A 1 -5.77 -10.83 -18.04
N SER A 2 -4.92 -9.93 -17.50
CA SER A 2 -4.80 -9.73 -16.04
C SER A 2 -5.22 -8.33 -15.64
N ILE A 3 -6.00 -8.25 -14.56
CA ILE A 3 -6.29 -7.02 -13.83
C ILE A 3 -5.14 -6.81 -12.87
N VAL A 4 -4.46 -5.66 -12.95
CA VAL A 4 -3.28 -5.36 -12.14
C VAL A 4 -3.57 -4.15 -11.24
N ASP A 5 -3.51 -4.35 -9.93
CA ASP A 5 -3.57 -3.26 -8.94
C ASP A 5 -2.17 -2.64 -8.74
N THR A 6 -1.72 -1.89 -9.74
CA THR A 6 -0.37 -1.33 -9.80
C THR A 6 0.02 -0.50 -8.57
N PHE A 7 -0.94 0.18 -7.95
CA PHE A 7 -0.70 1.06 -6.80
C PHE A 7 -1.14 0.46 -5.47
N GLY A 8 -1.64 -0.79 -5.46
CA GLY A 8 -2.20 -1.43 -4.28
C GLY A 8 -3.36 -0.64 -3.66
N SER A 9 -4.10 0.08 -4.49
CA SER A 9 -5.18 0.99 -4.08
C SER A 9 -6.59 0.42 -4.28
N MET A 10 -6.69 -0.74 -4.93
CA MET A 10 -7.96 -1.39 -5.24
C MET A 10 -8.72 -1.75 -3.96
N ARG A 11 -10.01 -1.48 -3.98
CA ARG A 11 -10.96 -1.85 -2.94
C ARG A 11 -12.00 -2.81 -3.50
N ARG A 12 -12.77 -3.44 -2.63
CA ARG A 12 -13.80 -4.41 -2.99
C ARG A 12 -14.71 -3.91 -4.13
N ARG A 13 -15.21 -2.69 -4.04
CA ARG A 13 -16.10 -2.11 -5.08
C ARG A 13 -15.40 -1.93 -6.43
N ASP A 14 -14.11 -1.61 -6.42
CA ASP A 14 -13.32 -1.49 -7.64
C ASP A 14 -13.14 -2.86 -8.28
N LEU A 15 -12.79 -3.88 -7.50
CA LEU A 15 -12.68 -5.27 -7.95
C LEU A 15 -14.00 -5.72 -8.58
N GLU A 16 -15.12 -5.58 -7.87
CA GLU A 16 -16.46 -5.95 -8.37
C GLU A 16 -16.75 -5.34 -9.75
N ARG A 17 -16.55 -4.04 -9.87
CA ARG A 17 -16.82 -3.29 -11.11
C ARG A 17 -15.91 -3.73 -12.25
N ILE A 18 -14.60 -3.83 -12.00
CA ILE A 18 -13.60 -4.12 -13.03
C ILE A 18 -13.74 -5.59 -13.50
N VAL A 19 -13.91 -6.52 -12.57
CA VAL A 19 -14.09 -7.94 -12.89
C VAL A 19 -15.37 -8.15 -13.70
N SER A 20 -16.49 -7.56 -13.29
CA SER A 20 -17.74 -7.64 -14.03
C SER A 20 -17.60 -7.07 -15.45
N LEU A 21 -16.94 -5.92 -15.59
CA LEU A 21 -16.69 -5.33 -16.91
C LEU A 21 -15.84 -6.23 -17.79
N ALA A 22 -14.75 -6.78 -17.24
CA ALA A 22 -13.85 -7.68 -17.96
C ALA A 22 -14.56 -8.98 -18.37
N ASP A 23 -15.32 -9.58 -17.46
CA ASP A 23 -16.02 -10.84 -17.72
C ASP A 23 -17.07 -10.73 -18.85
N HIS A 24 -17.76 -9.59 -18.93
CA HIS A 24 -18.77 -9.35 -19.98
C HIS A 24 -18.20 -8.91 -21.33
N ASN A 25 -16.99 -8.34 -21.37
CA ASN A 25 -16.47 -7.74 -22.60
C ASN A 25 -15.30 -8.51 -23.24
N LEU A 26 -14.63 -9.40 -22.50
CA LEU A 26 -13.56 -10.22 -23.06
C LEU A 26 -14.14 -11.41 -23.86
N ALA A 27 -13.42 -11.85 -24.87
CA ALA A 27 -13.77 -13.08 -25.61
C ALA A 27 -13.85 -14.29 -24.64
N PRO A 28 -14.76 -15.27 -24.88
CA PRO A 28 -15.03 -16.36 -23.93
C PRO A 28 -13.81 -17.24 -23.60
N ASP A 29 -12.87 -17.35 -24.53
CA ASP A 29 -11.64 -18.15 -24.41
C ASP A 29 -10.52 -17.44 -23.64
N ILE A 30 -10.72 -16.16 -23.30
CA ILE A 30 -9.73 -15.40 -22.54
C ILE A 30 -9.88 -15.65 -21.04
N ARG A 31 -8.85 -16.25 -20.43
CA ARG A 31 -8.75 -16.40 -18.98
C ARG A 31 -8.59 -15.05 -18.30
N LEU A 32 -9.19 -14.85 -17.13
CA LEU A 32 -9.06 -13.63 -16.34
C LEU A 32 -8.10 -13.84 -15.18
N GLY A 33 -7.07 -13.00 -15.12
CA GLY A 33 -6.07 -12.97 -14.06
C GLY A 33 -6.24 -11.79 -13.11
N LEU A 34 -5.74 -11.95 -11.88
CA LEU A 34 -5.70 -10.91 -10.86
C LEU A 34 -4.30 -10.84 -10.26
N HIS A 35 -3.69 -9.64 -10.28
CA HIS A 35 -2.39 -9.34 -9.67
C HIS A 35 -2.52 -8.19 -8.68
N LEU A 36 -2.17 -8.43 -7.42
CA LEU A 36 -2.42 -7.53 -6.30
C LEU A 36 -1.14 -7.19 -5.53
N HIS A 37 -1.12 -5.98 -4.94
CA HIS A 37 -0.04 -5.53 -4.06
C HIS A 37 -0.56 -5.25 -2.63
N GLU A 38 0.34 -5.34 -1.64
CA GLU A 38 0.00 -5.33 -0.19
C GLU A 38 -0.03 -3.92 0.44
N ASN A 39 -0.15 -2.85 -0.33
CA ASN A 39 -0.16 -1.49 0.20
C ASN A 39 -1.23 -1.25 1.27
N MET A 40 -2.40 -1.84 1.11
CA MET A 40 -3.55 -1.66 2.01
C MET A 40 -3.87 -2.89 2.86
N ALA A 41 -3.02 -3.93 2.81
CA ALA A 41 -3.27 -5.23 3.46
C ALA A 41 -4.63 -5.84 3.06
N LEU A 42 -5.00 -5.71 1.78
CA LEU A 42 -6.27 -6.20 1.22
C LEU A 42 -6.09 -7.29 0.17
N SER A 43 -4.86 -7.62 -0.24
CA SER A 43 -4.60 -8.49 -1.37
C SER A 43 -5.25 -9.86 -1.21
N PHE A 44 -5.12 -10.50 -0.04
CA PHE A 44 -5.72 -11.81 0.20
C PHE A 44 -7.25 -11.76 0.23
N CYS A 45 -7.85 -10.76 0.87
CA CYS A 45 -9.30 -10.60 0.89
C CYS A 45 -9.88 -10.38 -0.52
N LEU A 46 -9.20 -9.58 -1.35
CA LEU A 46 -9.62 -9.34 -2.73
C LEU A 46 -9.42 -10.57 -3.61
N ALA A 47 -8.38 -11.37 -3.35
CA ALA A 47 -8.14 -12.64 -4.05
C ALA A 47 -9.24 -13.66 -3.75
N GLN A 48 -9.65 -13.82 -2.48
CA GLN A 48 -10.78 -14.67 -2.09
C GLN A 48 -12.06 -14.23 -2.80
N GLU A 49 -12.39 -12.94 -2.74
CA GLU A 49 -13.57 -12.40 -3.42
C GLU A 49 -13.57 -12.66 -4.92
N PHE A 50 -12.40 -12.54 -5.56
CA PHE A 50 -12.27 -12.85 -6.99
C PHE A 50 -12.45 -14.34 -7.28
N LEU A 51 -11.87 -15.21 -6.47
CA LEU A 51 -11.96 -16.66 -6.61
C LEU A 51 -13.40 -17.18 -6.42
N ASP A 52 -14.15 -16.57 -5.51
CA ASP A 52 -15.55 -16.94 -5.22
C ASP A 52 -16.54 -16.48 -6.30
N LYS A 53 -16.18 -15.48 -7.11
CA LYS A 53 -17.12 -14.97 -8.12
C LYS A 53 -17.44 -16.03 -9.18
N PRO A 54 -18.74 -16.25 -9.50
CA PRO A 54 -19.15 -17.09 -10.61
C PRO A 54 -18.89 -16.35 -11.93
N LEU A 55 -17.74 -16.58 -12.54
CA LEU A 55 -17.35 -15.99 -13.82
C LEU A 55 -17.62 -16.94 -14.98
N LEU A 56 -17.78 -16.39 -16.19
CA LEU A 56 -17.99 -17.14 -17.43
C LEU A 56 -16.69 -17.80 -17.96
N ARG A 57 -15.57 -17.62 -17.26
CA ARG A 57 -14.23 -18.02 -17.71
C ARG A 57 -13.35 -18.53 -16.57
N ASP A 58 -12.26 -19.17 -16.94
CA ASP A 58 -11.22 -19.58 -16.01
C ASP A 58 -10.56 -18.38 -15.34
N LYS A 59 -10.17 -18.57 -14.08
CA LYS A 59 -9.49 -17.56 -13.25
C LYS A 59 -8.05 -17.96 -12.97
N THR A 60 -7.19 -16.95 -12.83
CA THR A 60 -5.83 -17.10 -12.30
C THR A 60 -5.57 -16.01 -11.28
N VAL A 61 -4.76 -16.31 -10.27
CA VAL A 61 -4.30 -15.33 -9.27
C VAL A 61 -2.78 -15.38 -9.22
N ASP A 62 -2.16 -14.23 -9.34
CA ASP A 62 -0.71 -14.09 -9.26
C ASP A 62 -0.32 -13.69 -7.83
N GLY A 63 0.68 -14.36 -7.28
CA GLY A 63 1.26 -14.05 -5.97
C GLY A 63 2.70 -14.50 -5.90
N SER A 64 3.30 -14.36 -4.73
CA SER A 64 4.66 -14.80 -4.45
C SER A 64 4.76 -15.39 -3.06
N LEU A 65 5.72 -16.27 -2.84
CA LEU A 65 6.00 -16.85 -1.53
C LEU A 65 6.27 -15.75 -0.51
N ASN A 66 5.59 -15.79 0.63
CA ASN A 66 5.65 -14.78 1.71
C ASN A 66 5.46 -13.34 1.20
N GLY A 67 4.71 -13.16 0.11
CA GLY A 67 4.47 -11.87 -0.50
C GLY A 67 5.72 -11.18 -1.05
N MET A 68 6.78 -11.94 -1.39
CA MET A 68 8.03 -11.38 -1.88
C MET A 68 7.82 -10.46 -3.07
N GLY A 69 8.42 -9.28 -3.01
CA GLY A 69 8.33 -8.30 -4.08
C GLY A 69 8.95 -6.97 -3.68
N ARG A 70 8.89 -6.01 -4.59
CA ARG A 70 9.25 -4.63 -4.23
C ARG A 70 8.25 -4.13 -3.19
N THR A 71 8.75 -3.45 -2.17
CA THR A 71 7.89 -2.90 -1.12
C THR A 71 6.73 -2.10 -1.71
N PRO A 72 5.47 -2.38 -1.37
CA PRO A 72 5.01 -3.12 -0.17
C PRO A 72 4.91 -4.64 -0.31
N GLY A 73 5.25 -5.22 -1.44
CA GLY A 73 5.15 -6.66 -1.70
C GLY A 73 3.89 -7.04 -2.48
N ASN A 74 3.84 -8.32 -2.83
CA ASN A 74 2.74 -8.95 -3.57
C ASN A 74 1.77 -9.68 -2.62
N LEU A 75 0.73 -10.26 -3.19
CA LEU A 75 -0.15 -11.22 -2.51
C LEU A 75 0.66 -12.45 -2.05
N PRO A 76 0.63 -12.82 -0.76
CA PRO A 76 1.23 -14.05 -0.27
C PRO A 76 0.49 -15.27 -0.83
N ILE A 77 1.17 -16.07 -1.67
CA ILE A 77 0.52 -17.15 -2.42
C ILE A 77 0.19 -18.35 -1.55
N GLU A 78 0.90 -18.57 -0.45
CA GLU A 78 0.60 -19.61 0.54
C GLU A 78 -0.81 -19.49 1.11
N LEU A 79 -1.28 -18.25 1.36
CA LEU A 79 -2.63 -18.00 1.85
C LEU A 79 -3.68 -18.37 0.79
N VAL A 80 -3.37 -18.12 -0.47
CA VAL A 80 -4.27 -18.47 -1.59
C VAL A 80 -4.30 -19.97 -1.80
N ALA A 81 -3.15 -20.66 -1.67
CA ALA A 81 -3.07 -22.12 -1.81
C ALA A 81 -3.92 -22.83 -0.74
N ASP A 82 -3.80 -22.37 0.51
CA ASP A 82 -4.62 -22.86 1.63
C ASP A 82 -6.12 -22.64 1.36
N TYR A 83 -6.49 -21.42 1.02
CA TYR A 83 -7.87 -21.08 0.67
C TYR A 83 -8.43 -21.94 -0.47
N CYS A 84 -7.63 -22.18 -1.51
CA CYS A 84 -8.03 -23.03 -2.64
C CYS A 84 -8.21 -24.50 -2.23
N ASN A 85 -7.34 -25.00 -1.34
CA ASN A 85 -7.48 -26.37 -0.81
C ASN A 85 -8.77 -26.55 -0.01
N GLU A 86 -9.12 -25.55 0.79
CA GLU A 86 -10.35 -25.59 1.60
C GLU A 86 -11.63 -25.41 0.78
N ASN A 87 -11.63 -24.56 -0.24
CA ASN A 87 -12.85 -24.06 -0.87
C ASN A 87 -13.01 -24.47 -2.35
N LEU A 88 -11.92 -24.81 -3.05
CA LEU A 88 -11.93 -25.06 -4.49
C LEU A 88 -11.48 -26.47 -4.88
N SER A 89 -11.42 -27.41 -3.93
CA SER A 89 -11.04 -28.82 -4.15
C SER A 89 -9.66 -28.98 -4.83
N THR A 90 -8.72 -28.10 -4.53
CA THR A 90 -7.32 -28.25 -4.93
C THR A 90 -6.52 -29.01 -3.87
N HIS A 91 -5.28 -29.38 -4.19
CA HIS A 91 -4.40 -30.17 -3.31
C HIS A 91 -2.97 -29.62 -3.41
N TYR A 92 -2.78 -28.32 -3.13
CA TYR A 92 -1.46 -27.73 -3.02
C TYR A 92 -0.77 -28.25 -1.76
N ASP A 93 0.49 -28.62 -1.87
CA ASP A 93 1.29 -29.06 -0.73
C ASP A 93 1.76 -27.86 0.06
N LEU A 94 1.12 -27.60 1.21
CA LEU A 94 1.44 -26.46 2.06
C LEU A 94 2.74 -26.65 2.82
N ASP A 95 3.12 -27.89 3.16
CA ASP A 95 4.37 -28.15 3.87
C ASP A 95 5.56 -27.82 2.97
N GLU A 96 5.54 -28.24 1.71
CA GLU A 96 6.56 -27.87 0.72
C GLU A 96 6.63 -26.35 0.48
N ILE A 97 5.48 -25.69 0.44
CA ILE A 97 5.42 -24.23 0.33
C ILE A 97 6.06 -23.55 1.55
N MET A 98 5.74 -24.01 2.76
CA MET A 98 6.28 -23.47 4.01
C MET A 98 7.78 -23.71 4.15
N ASP A 99 8.27 -24.89 3.78
CA ASP A 99 9.69 -25.19 3.75
C ASP A 99 10.44 -24.28 2.77
N ALA A 100 9.91 -24.09 1.56
CA ALA A 100 10.49 -23.17 0.59
C ALA A 100 10.53 -21.73 1.09
N ILE A 101 9.50 -21.28 1.82
CA ILE A 101 9.50 -19.96 2.47
C ILE A 101 10.60 -19.88 3.52
N GLN A 102 10.72 -20.87 4.39
CA GLN A 102 11.70 -20.88 5.47
C GLN A 102 13.13 -20.89 4.93
N ASP A 103 13.41 -21.76 3.98
CA ASP A 103 14.77 -22.03 3.54
C ASP A 103 15.30 -21.00 2.52
N HIS A 104 14.41 -20.41 1.71
CA HIS A 104 14.82 -19.57 0.60
C HIS A 104 14.32 -18.12 0.69
N ILE A 105 13.12 -17.90 1.20
CA ILE A 105 12.49 -16.56 1.15
C ILE A 105 12.74 -15.77 2.44
N ALA A 106 12.66 -16.41 3.60
CA ALA A 106 12.85 -15.75 4.89
C ALA A 106 14.26 -15.12 5.05
N PRO A 107 15.35 -15.76 4.60
CA PRO A 107 16.68 -15.13 4.61
C PRO A 107 16.73 -13.87 3.77
N ILE A 108 16.15 -13.87 2.57
CA ILE A 108 16.08 -12.70 1.67
C ILE A 108 15.28 -11.56 2.33
N LYS A 109 14.17 -11.88 3.00
CA LYS A 109 13.34 -10.89 3.70
C LYS A 109 14.08 -10.21 4.85
N GLY A 110 14.99 -10.94 5.51
CA GLY A 110 15.85 -10.37 6.56
C GLY A 110 16.79 -9.27 6.05
N GLU A 111 17.22 -9.36 4.78
CA GLU A 111 18.08 -8.36 4.14
C GLU A 111 17.32 -7.24 3.45
N SER A 112 16.13 -7.53 2.90
CA SER A 112 15.31 -6.59 2.13
C SER A 112 13.84 -6.74 2.49
N ALA A 113 13.43 -6.06 3.55
CA ALA A 113 12.08 -6.13 4.07
C ALA A 113 11.03 -5.65 3.06
N TRP A 114 9.95 -6.41 2.93
CA TRP A 114 8.73 -6.02 2.22
C TRP A 114 7.52 -6.27 3.12
N GLY A 115 6.38 -5.73 2.70
CA GLY A 115 5.12 -5.82 3.42
C GLY A 115 4.51 -4.46 3.69
N TYR A 116 3.40 -4.47 4.41
CA TYR A 116 2.68 -3.26 4.78
C TYR A 116 3.56 -2.26 5.54
N SER A 117 3.43 -0.99 5.17
CA SER A 117 3.92 0.13 5.98
C SER A 117 3.00 1.35 5.87
N PRO A 118 2.97 2.25 6.88
CA PRO A 118 2.15 3.45 6.84
C PRO A 118 2.38 4.33 5.61
N ALA A 119 3.61 4.49 5.16
CA ALA A 119 3.93 5.32 4.01
C ALA A 119 3.37 4.74 2.70
N TYR A 120 3.46 3.43 2.50
CA TYR A 120 2.87 2.77 1.33
C TYR A 120 1.36 2.73 1.37
N PHE A 121 0.77 2.58 2.56
CA PHE A 121 -0.67 2.79 2.75
C PHE A 121 -1.09 4.20 2.31
N LEU A 122 -0.34 5.24 2.70
CA LEU A 122 -0.64 6.61 2.32
C LEU A 122 -0.52 6.83 0.81
N SER A 123 0.49 6.25 0.14
CA SER A 123 0.59 6.34 -1.32
C SER A 123 -0.61 5.71 -2.02
N ALA A 124 -1.05 4.54 -1.58
CA ALA A 124 -2.23 3.86 -2.10
C ALA A 124 -3.52 4.64 -1.82
N ARG A 125 -3.66 5.20 -0.61
CA ARG A 125 -4.81 6.04 -0.23
C ARG A 125 -5.06 7.19 -1.21
N PHE A 126 -3.99 7.80 -1.72
CA PHE A 126 -4.04 8.90 -2.68
C PHE A 126 -3.95 8.44 -4.13
N ASN A 127 -3.87 7.13 -4.37
CA ASN A 127 -3.69 6.51 -5.69
C ASN A 127 -2.45 7.05 -6.41
N LEU A 128 -1.30 7.00 -5.72
CA LEU A 128 -0.02 7.54 -6.17
C LEU A 128 0.97 6.44 -6.51
N HIS A 129 1.83 6.73 -7.46
CA HIS A 129 3.03 5.91 -7.70
C HIS A 129 3.85 5.80 -6.41
N ARG A 130 4.15 4.57 -5.95
CA ARG A 130 4.78 4.28 -4.66
C ARG A 130 6.14 4.98 -4.46
N ASN A 131 6.87 5.28 -5.54
CA ASN A 131 8.16 5.96 -5.43
C ASN A 131 8.07 7.34 -4.77
N TYR A 132 6.90 7.99 -4.74
CA TYR A 132 6.72 9.21 -3.94
C TYR A 132 6.85 8.91 -2.44
N ALA A 133 6.26 7.81 -1.96
CA ALA A 133 6.43 7.40 -0.56
C ALA A 133 7.87 6.99 -0.27
N GLU A 134 8.50 6.20 -1.14
CA GLU A 134 9.90 5.82 -1.03
C GLU A 134 10.82 7.05 -0.97
N HIS A 135 10.61 8.02 -1.85
CA HIS A 135 11.41 9.25 -1.91
C HIS A 135 11.34 10.03 -0.59
N TYR A 136 10.15 10.18 -0.03
CA TYR A 136 9.99 10.89 1.25
C TYR A 136 10.50 10.09 2.45
N LEU A 137 10.38 8.75 2.45
CA LEU A 137 10.98 7.89 3.47
C LEU A 137 12.50 8.03 3.52
N HIS A 138 13.16 8.10 2.35
CA HIS A 138 14.61 8.26 2.25
C HIS A 138 15.13 9.62 2.74
N LYS A 139 14.28 10.64 2.92
CA LYS A 139 14.70 11.91 3.54
C LYS A 139 15.09 11.74 4.99
N GLY A 140 14.49 10.78 5.72
CA GLY A 140 14.86 10.43 7.09
C GLY A 140 14.44 11.44 8.18
N ASP A 141 13.95 12.62 7.80
CA ASP A 141 13.58 13.73 8.68
C ASP A 141 12.07 14.06 8.67
N LEU A 142 11.27 13.17 8.10
CA LEU A 142 9.82 13.32 7.97
C LEU A 142 9.07 12.33 8.87
N THR A 143 8.06 12.82 9.56
CA THR A 143 7.07 11.96 10.24
C THR A 143 6.05 11.41 9.24
N ASN A 144 5.30 10.38 9.64
CA ASN A 144 4.17 9.88 8.83
C ASN A 144 3.12 10.96 8.54
N ARG A 145 2.94 11.93 9.45
CA ARG A 145 2.09 13.11 9.23
C ARG A 145 2.63 13.98 8.11
N ASP A 146 3.92 14.27 8.11
CA ASP A 146 4.56 15.07 7.07
C ASP A 146 4.44 14.39 5.71
N ILE A 147 4.71 13.08 5.65
CA ILE A 147 4.54 12.27 4.42
C ILE A 147 3.08 12.32 3.93
N ASN A 148 2.10 12.18 4.83
CA ASN A 148 0.68 12.28 4.45
C ASN A 148 0.35 13.64 3.83
N HIS A 149 0.86 14.75 4.38
CA HIS A 149 0.63 16.09 3.84
C HIS A 149 1.31 16.27 2.48
N LEU A 150 2.55 15.80 2.33
CA LEU A 150 3.28 15.87 1.07
C LEU A 150 2.62 15.04 -0.04
N LEU A 151 2.21 13.81 0.27
CA LEU A 151 1.51 12.95 -0.68
C LEU A 151 0.13 13.51 -1.07
N ALA A 152 -0.59 14.12 -0.12
CA ALA A 152 -1.86 14.77 -0.39
C ALA A 152 -1.72 15.99 -1.31
N ALA A 153 -0.57 16.66 -1.32
CA ALA A 153 -0.30 17.85 -2.13
C ALA A 153 0.13 17.52 -3.57
N ILE A 154 0.32 16.25 -3.92
CA ILE A 154 0.71 15.85 -5.27
C ILE A 154 -0.43 16.13 -6.27
N ASP A 155 -0.09 16.87 -7.33
CA ASP A 155 -1.00 17.21 -8.42
C ASP A 155 -1.61 15.96 -9.05
N PRO A 156 -2.93 15.94 -9.32
CA PRO A 156 -3.59 14.80 -9.96
C PRO A 156 -2.94 14.33 -11.27
N GLY A 157 -2.39 15.24 -12.05
CA GLY A 157 -1.69 14.92 -13.31
C GLY A 157 -0.32 14.24 -13.13
N LYS A 158 0.23 14.23 -11.91
CA LYS A 158 1.54 13.63 -11.59
C LYS A 158 1.44 12.34 -10.77
N LYS A 159 0.25 11.84 -10.53
CA LYS A 159 0.01 10.69 -9.65
C LYS A 159 0.58 9.38 -10.17
N THR A 160 0.48 9.15 -11.49
CA THR A 160 0.78 7.86 -12.12
C THR A 160 2.23 7.70 -12.55
N ALA A 161 2.97 8.79 -12.64
CA ALA A 161 4.40 8.79 -12.98
C ALA A 161 5.18 9.55 -11.91
N PHE A 162 6.23 8.93 -11.38
CA PHE A 162 7.08 9.56 -10.37
C PHE A 162 7.97 10.64 -10.99
N ASP A 163 7.96 11.82 -10.37
CA ASP A 163 8.79 12.97 -10.73
C ASP A 163 9.59 13.41 -9.49
N ALA A 164 10.86 13.03 -9.44
CA ALA A 164 11.72 13.30 -8.29
C ALA A 164 11.94 14.80 -8.05
N ALA A 165 12.14 15.58 -9.12
CA ALA A 165 12.36 17.02 -9.00
C ALA A 165 11.13 17.75 -8.46
N TYR A 166 9.95 17.31 -8.89
CA TYR A 166 8.68 17.82 -8.36
C TYR A 166 8.49 17.43 -6.88
N ALA A 167 8.82 16.20 -6.50
CA ALA A 167 8.76 15.75 -5.12
C ALA A 167 9.72 16.56 -4.22
N ASP A 168 10.94 16.84 -4.68
CA ASP A 168 11.89 17.67 -3.96
C ASP A 168 11.43 19.13 -3.82
N LYS A 169 10.80 19.67 -4.84
CA LYS A 169 10.18 21.00 -4.77
C LYS A 169 9.10 21.06 -3.68
N LEU A 170 8.17 20.09 -3.67
CA LEU A 170 7.13 20.02 -2.64
C LEU A 170 7.71 19.86 -1.23
N TYR A 171 8.73 19.00 -1.08
CA TYR A 171 9.43 18.84 0.19
C TYR A 171 10.04 20.15 0.68
N THR A 172 10.76 20.89 -0.19
CA THR A 172 11.39 22.17 0.16
C THR A 172 10.34 23.20 0.56
N GLU A 173 9.25 23.31 -0.21
CA GLU A 173 8.15 24.22 0.12
C GLU A 173 7.48 23.85 1.44
N TYR A 174 7.29 22.56 1.71
CA TYR A 174 6.70 22.09 2.97
C TYR A 174 7.58 22.44 4.17
N LYS A 175 8.90 22.19 4.08
CA LYS A 175 9.85 22.52 5.14
C LYS A 175 9.91 24.02 5.39
N ASN A 176 9.88 24.84 4.35
CA ASN A 176 9.93 26.31 4.47
C ASN A 176 8.64 26.90 5.08
N ARG A 177 7.50 26.19 4.99
CA ARG A 177 6.24 26.61 5.62
C ARG A 177 6.11 26.15 7.08
N ARG A 178 6.97 25.25 7.52
CA ARG A 178 6.92 24.73 8.89
C ARG A 178 7.35 25.80 9.85
N ILE A 179 6.45 26.22 10.73
CA ILE A 179 6.75 27.14 11.82
C ILE A 179 7.58 26.36 12.86
N ASP A 180 8.71 26.91 13.27
CA ASP A 180 9.46 26.42 14.42
C ASP A 180 8.81 26.98 15.69
N ASP A 181 8.03 26.16 16.37
CA ASP A 181 7.32 26.54 17.59
C ASP A 181 8.19 26.47 18.86
N GLU A 182 9.38 25.85 18.79
CA GLU A 182 10.26 25.67 19.96
C GLU A 182 10.66 27.01 20.66
N PRO A 183 11.01 28.09 19.96
CA PRO A 183 11.27 29.36 20.60
C PRO A 183 10.04 29.93 21.33
N ALA A 184 8.86 29.78 20.74
CA ALA A 184 7.59 30.23 21.33
C ALA A 184 7.22 29.40 22.56
N LEU A 185 7.37 28.08 22.50
CA LEU A 185 7.12 27.16 23.61
C LEU A 185 8.07 27.43 24.75
N THR A 186 9.37 27.67 24.49
CA THR A 186 10.37 28.03 25.50
C THR A 186 10.02 29.35 26.18
N ALA A 187 9.61 30.34 25.40
CA ALA A 187 9.18 31.64 25.94
C ALA A 187 7.93 31.50 26.83
N LEU A 188 6.95 30.71 26.42
CA LEU A 188 5.75 30.41 27.21
C LEU A 188 6.10 29.67 28.51
N HIS A 189 6.93 28.65 28.45
CA HIS A 189 7.41 27.93 29.63
C HIS A 189 8.08 28.86 30.62
N THR A 190 8.95 29.72 30.13
CA THR A 190 9.64 30.72 30.99
C THR A 190 8.66 31.72 31.58
N ALA A 191 7.73 32.25 30.78
CA ALA A 191 6.76 33.24 31.21
C ALA A 191 5.77 32.71 32.24
N PHE A 192 5.44 31.41 32.19
CA PHE A 192 4.42 30.80 33.03
C PHE A 192 4.98 29.89 34.13
N ALA A 193 6.30 29.71 34.21
CA ALA A 193 6.93 28.92 35.26
C ALA A 193 6.49 29.37 36.66
N GLY A 194 5.94 28.43 37.44
CA GLY A 194 5.45 28.68 38.80
C GLY A 194 4.17 29.54 38.91
N LYS A 195 3.53 29.91 37.78
CA LYS A 195 2.28 30.68 37.76
C LYS A 195 1.05 29.81 37.54
N ARG A 196 -0.08 30.22 38.10
CA ARG A 196 -1.40 29.70 37.70
C ARG A 196 -1.89 30.52 36.52
N VAL A 197 -2.19 29.81 35.42
CA VAL A 197 -2.62 30.44 34.16
C VAL A 197 -4.06 30.08 33.89
N LEU A 198 -4.91 31.08 33.64
CA LEU A 198 -6.26 30.92 33.15
C LEU A 198 -6.26 31.20 31.63
N VAL A 199 -6.61 30.20 30.83
CA VAL A 199 -6.78 30.37 29.39
C VAL A 199 -8.28 30.55 29.11
N LEU A 200 -8.63 31.74 28.62
CA LEU A 200 -9.99 32.04 28.16
C LEU A 200 -10.00 31.89 26.63
N ALA A 201 -10.75 30.90 26.14
CA ALA A 201 -11.02 30.78 24.71
C ALA A 201 -12.16 31.75 24.35
N PRO A 202 -12.08 32.45 23.20
CA PRO A 202 -13.24 33.16 22.67
C PRO A 202 -14.35 32.16 22.39
N GLY A 203 -15.56 32.44 22.87
CA GLY A 203 -16.79 31.66 22.66
C GLY A 203 -17.30 31.76 21.23
#